data_aa713164a7fca2cbcc0afbe0bd18d3c2
#
_entry.id   aa713164a7fca2cbcc0afbe0bd18d3c2
#
_cell.length_a   1.000
_cell.length_b   1.000
_cell.length_c   1.000
_cell.angle_alpha   90.00
_cell.angle_beta   90.00
_cell.angle_gamma   90.00
#
_symmetry.space_group_name_H-M   'P 1'
#
loop_
_entity.id
_entity.type
_entity.pdbx_description
1 polymer ?
#
loop_
_entity_poly.entity_id
_entity_poly.type
_entity_poly.pdbx_seq_one_letter_code
_entity_poly.pdbx_strand_id
1 'polypeptide(L)'
;KSVFTSLHQISYGEVWSVEDIAARQEKVASYGLEWDTVESVPVSEDIKLRSGDFERHIENYKQTIRNLAACGIKNIIYNFMPVLDWIRTDLHYRLPDGSRCLRFDPVQFAAFEIYLLKREGAEKNYTQAQLEAAEKFFESLDGDKRKAFERSIIDVFPGCKMGLEIGDVRKMLAKYDGIDAAKLKTHLKLFLDEVLPVAEEFGSVMAIHPDDPPFDVLGLPRIASRFSDFQEMFAANPSRSNTICFCTGSLSAGLHNDIPQMLDALRERIYIAHLRSTQVNLDGSFYERKTDDFLLGYDYSRVPEASWEKQQMKNIGRKRALCAIPPR
;
A
#
# COMPACT_ATOMS: atom_id res chain seq x y z
N LYS A 1 -22.70 2.03 -8.03
CA LYS A 1 -21.23 1.98 -8.25
C LYS A 1 -20.57 2.61 -7.07
N SER A 2 -19.50 1.98 -6.53
CA SER A 2 -18.76 2.51 -5.39
C SER A 2 -17.36 2.98 -5.80
N VAL A 3 -16.77 3.80 -4.94
CA VAL A 3 -15.38 4.25 -5.03
C VAL A 3 -14.68 3.96 -3.72
N PHE A 4 -13.38 3.70 -3.80
CA PHE A 4 -12.49 3.64 -2.66
C PHE A 4 -11.83 5.00 -2.52
N THR A 5 -11.87 5.59 -1.34
CA THR A 5 -11.26 6.90 -1.07
C THR A 5 -10.92 7.04 0.41
N SER A 6 -10.26 8.14 0.76
CA SER A 6 -9.75 8.44 2.09
C SER A 6 -9.91 9.94 2.40
N LEU A 7 -9.72 10.30 3.66
CA LEU A 7 -9.71 11.70 4.13
C LEU A 7 -8.26 12.21 4.22
N HIS A 8 -7.59 12.36 3.07
CA HIS A 8 -6.17 12.74 3.01
C HIS A 8 -5.84 14.11 3.60
N GLN A 9 -6.84 14.98 3.79
CA GLN A 9 -6.68 16.29 4.42
C GLN A 9 -6.49 16.22 5.94
N ILE A 10 -6.82 15.07 6.56
CA ILE A 10 -6.65 14.87 8.00
C ILE A 10 -5.25 14.32 8.26
N SER A 11 -4.56 14.91 9.23
CA SER A 11 -3.21 14.48 9.61
C SER A 11 -3.17 13.04 10.13
N TYR A 12 -2.08 12.34 9.89
CA TYR A 12 -1.87 10.98 10.40
C TYR A 12 -1.94 10.94 11.92
N GLY A 13 -2.67 9.97 12.46
CA GLY A 13 -2.89 9.82 13.90
C GLY A 13 -4.04 10.65 14.48
N GLU A 14 -4.68 11.51 13.67
CA GLU A 14 -5.85 12.28 14.13
C GLU A 14 -7.17 11.55 13.80
N VAL A 15 -8.19 11.86 14.62
CA VAL A 15 -9.53 11.27 14.48
C VAL A 15 -10.22 11.79 13.21
N TRP A 16 -10.84 10.90 12.46
CA TRP A 16 -11.82 11.28 11.44
C TRP A 16 -13.18 11.47 12.09
N SER A 17 -13.68 12.69 12.07
CA SER A 17 -15.01 13.01 12.63
C SER A 17 -16.14 12.44 11.76
N VAL A 18 -17.30 12.25 12.36
CA VAL A 18 -18.51 11.85 11.63
C VAL A 18 -18.86 12.89 10.56
N GLU A 19 -18.66 14.16 10.86
CA GLU A 19 -18.90 15.28 9.96
C GLU A 19 -18.00 15.23 8.72
N ASP A 20 -16.69 14.98 8.91
CA ASP A 20 -15.74 14.86 7.79
C ASP A 20 -16.05 13.64 6.88
N ILE A 21 -16.43 12.51 7.52
CA ILE A 21 -16.83 11.30 6.80
C ILE A 21 -18.10 11.55 6.01
N ALA A 22 -19.14 12.13 6.64
CA ALA A 22 -20.41 12.44 5.99
C ALA A 22 -20.23 13.43 4.83
N ALA A 23 -19.42 14.47 5.01
CA ALA A 23 -19.11 15.43 3.95
C ALA A 23 -18.44 14.76 2.74
N ARG A 24 -17.55 13.78 2.96
CA ARG A 24 -16.98 12.99 1.87
C ARG A 24 -18.01 12.09 1.20
N GLN A 25 -18.90 11.44 1.96
CA GLN A 25 -20.00 10.63 1.43
C GLN A 25 -20.94 11.46 0.56
N GLU A 26 -21.34 12.64 1.02
CA GLU A 26 -22.17 13.56 0.26
C GLU A 26 -21.52 13.99 -1.07
N LYS A 27 -20.22 14.31 -1.02
CA LYS A 27 -19.46 14.64 -2.23
C LYS A 27 -19.44 13.48 -3.22
N VAL A 28 -19.20 12.24 -2.77
CA VAL A 28 -19.20 11.05 -3.62
C VAL A 28 -20.61 10.80 -4.17
N ALA A 29 -21.65 10.92 -3.35
CA ALA A 29 -23.04 10.74 -3.74
C ALA A 29 -23.51 11.76 -4.78
N SER A 30 -22.98 13.00 -4.75
CA SER A 30 -23.28 14.02 -5.76
C SER A 30 -22.87 13.64 -7.18
N TYR A 31 -21.96 12.67 -7.33
CA TYR A 31 -21.57 12.06 -8.61
C TYR A 31 -22.31 10.75 -8.93
N GLY A 32 -23.35 10.39 -8.16
CA GLY A 32 -24.09 9.13 -8.31
C GLY A 32 -23.28 7.88 -7.94
N LEU A 33 -22.32 8.02 -7.03
CA LEU A 33 -21.44 6.97 -6.54
C LEU A 33 -21.65 6.75 -5.04
N GLU A 34 -21.17 5.63 -4.51
CA GLU A 34 -21.19 5.29 -3.10
C GLU A 34 -19.76 5.16 -2.56
N TRP A 35 -19.55 5.52 -1.31
CA TRP A 35 -18.30 5.28 -0.61
C TRP A 35 -18.55 4.27 0.52
N ASP A 36 -18.14 3.03 0.30
CA ASP A 36 -18.36 1.89 1.19
C ASP A 36 -17.06 1.27 1.71
N THR A 37 -15.93 1.67 1.16
CA THR A 37 -14.61 1.13 1.49
C THR A 37 -13.59 2.28 1.59
N VAL A 38 -12.89 2.32 2.71
CA VAL A 38 -11.81 3.30 2.93
C VAL A 38 -10.50 2.75 2.41
N GLU A 39 -9.82 3.52 1.59
CA GLU A 39 -8.44 3.25 1.20
C GLU A 39 -7.61 4.53 1.28
N SER A 40 -6.85 4.66 2.36
CA SER A 40 -6.73 3.88 3.60
C SER A 40 -6.95 4.79 4.82
N VAL A 41 -7.21 4.19 6.00
CA VAL A 41 -6.99 4.91 7.25
C VAL A 41 -5.50 4.82 7.57
N PRO A 42 -4.75 5.94 7.58
CA PRO A 42 -3.31 5.90 7.75
C PRO A 42 -2.91 5.45 9.16
N VAL A 43 -1.95 4.53 9.24
CA VAL A 43 -1.28 4.19 10.51
C VAL A 43 -0.08 5.11 10.68
N SER A 44 -0.05 5.88 11.78
CA SER A 44 1.02 6.86 12.02
C SER A 44 2.36 6.18 12.26
N GLU A 45 3.45 6.90 11.98
CA GLU A 45 4.80 6.41 12.26
C GLU A 45 5.01 6.15 13.76
N ASP A 46 4.37 6.93 14.64
CA ASP A 46 4.45 6.72 16.08
C ASP A 46 3.87 5.35 16.48
N ILE A 47 2.78 4.91 15.86
CA ILE A 47 2.21 3.57 16.07
C ILE A 47 3.18 2.50 15.57
N LYS A 48 3.71 2.65 14.35
CA LYS A 48 4.65 1.68 13.74
C LYS A 48 5.94 1.54 14.57
N LEU A 49 6.41 2.65 15.15
CA LEU A 49 7.60 2.72 16.00
C LEU A 49 7.32 2.40 17.47
N ARG A 50 6.05 2.45 17.91
CA ARG A 50 5.64 2.45 19.32
C ARG A 50 6.41 3.49 20.14
N SER A 51 6.43 4.71 19.64
CA SER A 51 7.12 5.85 20.22
C SER A 51 6.29 7.12 20.07
N GLY A 52 6.72 8.21 20.73
CA GLY A 52 5.97 9.47 20.66
C GLY A 52 4.54 9.31 21.21
N ASP A 53 3.57 9.82 20.48
CA ASP A 53 2.16 9.86 20.87
C ASP A 53 1.38 8.59 20.46
N PHE A 54 2.04 7.42 20.32
CA PHE A 54 1.44 6.23 19.75
C PHE A 54 0.17 5.77 20.48
N GLU A 55 0.08 5.89 21.81
CA GLU A 55 -1.10 5.51 22.58
C GLU A 55 -2.30 6.38 22.22
N ARG A 56 -2.11 7.70 22.16
CA ARG A 56 -3.14 8.62 21.69
C ARG A 56 -3.56 8.33 20.25
N HIS A 57 -2.61 8.05 19.37
CA HIS A 57 -2.90 7.71 17.97
C HIS A 57 -3.67 6.39 17.83
N ILE A 58 -3.43 5.40 18.69
CA ILE A 58 -4.22 4.15 18.73
C ILE A 58 -5.66 4.45 19.16
N GLU A 59 -5.87 5.25 20.21
CA GLU A 59 -7.22 5.63 20.64
C GLU A 59 -7.95 6.44 19.56
N ASN A 60 -7.26 7.34 18.88
CA ASN A 60 -7.80 8.08 17.74
C ASN A 60 -8.17 7.14 16.57
N TYR A 61 -7.37 6.11 16.33
CA TYR A 61 -7.65 5.09 15.32
C TYR A 61 -8.91 4.29 15.67
N LYS A 62 -9.05 3.86 16.92
CA LYS A 62 -10.25 3.19 17.44
C LYS A 62 -11.49 4.08 17.30
N GLN A 63 -11.36 5.38 17.61
CA GLN A 63 -12.46 6.31 17.43
C GLN A 63 -12.83 6.49 15.96
N THR A 64 -11.86 6.51 15.06
CA THR A 64 -12.08 6.57 13.61
C THR A 64 -12.85 5.33 13.11
N ILE A 65 -12.52 4.13 13.60
CA ILE A 65 -13.28 2.91 13.29
C ILE A 65 -14.75 3.05 13.72
N ARG A 66 -15.01 3.54 14.93
CA ARG A 66 -16.39 3.78 15.43
C ARG A 66 -17.14 4.77 14.55
N ASN A 67 -16.51 5.87 14.20
CA ASN A 67 -17.11 6.93 13.37
C ASN A 67 -17.41 6.44 11.94
N LEU A 68 -16.51 5.67 11.34
CA LEU A 68 -16.74 5.05 10.03
C LEU A 68 -17.92 4.08 10.08
N ALA A 69 -17.98 3.23 11.11
CA ALA A 69 -19.09 2.29 11.30
C ALA A 69 -20.42 3.01 11.51
N ALA A 70 -20.44 4.11 12.29
CA ALA A 70 -21.62 4.96 12.47
C ALA A 70 -22.11 5.57 11.14
N CYS A 71 -21.20 5.85 10.20
CA CYS A 71 -21.52 6.30 8.84
C CYS A 71 -21.78 5.15 7.85
N GLY A 72 -21.87 3.88 8.33
CA GLY A 72 -22.13 2.72 7.49
C GLY A 72 -20.95 2.15 6.72
N ILE A 73 -19.74 2.69 6.93
CA ILE A 73 -18.50 2.21 6.28
C ILE A 73 -17.81 1.22 7.22
N LYS A 74 -17.72 -0.04 6.76
CA LYS A 74 -17.18 -1.15 7.55
C LYS A 74 -15.93 -1.81 6.95
N ASN A 75 -15.58 -1.47 5.71
CA ASN A 75 -14.42 -1.99 5.03
C ASN A 75 -13.28 -0.98 5.13
N ILE A 76 -12.24 -1.32 5.89
CA ILE A 76 -11.13 -0.42 6.19
C ILE A 76 -9.83 -1.05 5.70
N ILE A 77 -9.21 -0.47 4.68
CA ILE A 77 -7.85 -0.82 4.26
C ILE A 77 -6.87 0.00 5.10
N TYR A 78 -5.76 -0.63 5.47
CA TYR A 78 -4.64 0.03 6.13
C TYR A 78 -3.31 -0.48 5.62
N ASN A 79 -2.28 0.35 5.75
CA ASN A 79 -0.90 0.03 5.40
C ASN A 79 -0.03 0.04 6.67
N PHE A 80 0.98 -0.85 6.73
CA PHE A 80 1.95 -0.85 7.83
C PHE A 80 3.39 -0.74 7.32
N MET A 81 3.55 -0.03 6.23
CA MET A 81 4.83 0.21 5.55
C MET A 81 5.57 1.37 6.24
N PRO A 82 6.86 1.18 6.61
CA PRO A 82 7.65 2.26 7.21
C PRO A 82 7.98 3.39 6.23
N VAL A 83 7.84 4.64 6.68
CA VAL A 83 8.28 5.89 6.04
C VAL A 83 7.55 6.23 4.74
N LEU A 84 7.76 5.44 3.70
CA LEU A 84 7.09 5.58 2.40
C LEU A 84 6.26 4.32 2.12
N ASP A 85 4.97 4.49 1.94
CA ASP A 85 4.06 3.38 1.73
C ASP A 85 4.31 2.74 0.36
N TRP A 86 4.09 3.45 -0.70
CA TRP A 86 4.18 2.97 -2.07
C TRP A 86 5.32 3.64 -2.81
N ILE A 87 6.14 2.88 -3.54
CA ILE A 87 7.34 3.41 -4.20
C ILE A 87 7.33 3.08 -5.68
N ARG A 88 7.48 4.12 -6.51
CA ARG A 88 7.73 4.03 -7.95
C ARG A 88 8.83 5.02 -8.31
N THR A 89 9.54 4.74 -9.38
CA THR A 89 10.62 5.62 -9.88
C THR A 89 10.22 6.39 -11.13
N ASP A 90 9.18 5.93 -11.84
CA ASP A 90 8.59 6.61 -12.98
C ASP A 90 7.08 6.48 -12.95
N LEU A 91 6.37 7.62 -12.89
CA LEU A 91 4.91 7.70 -12.85
C LEU A 91 4.28 7.79 -14.24
N HIS A 92 5.09 7.91 -15.27
CA HIS A 92 4.65 8.16 -16.64
C HIS A 92 5.34 7.24 -17.66
N TYR A 93 5.82 6.08 -17.21
CA TYR A 93 6.48 5.12 -18.06
C TYR A 93 5.61 4.78 -19.27
N ARG A 94 6.18 4.97 -20.47
CA ARG A 94 5.45 4.80 -21.72
C ARG A 94 5.58 3.37 -22.22
N LEU A 95 4.45 2.70 -22.43
CA LEU A 95 4.39 1.39 -23.06
C LEU A 95 4.46 1.49 -24.59
N PRO A 96 4.79 0.38 -25.30
CA PRO A 96 4.88 0.37 -26.77
C PRO A 96 3.61 0.80 -27.50
N ASP A 97 2.44 0.60 -26.89
CA ASP A 97 1.14 1.02 -27.44
C ASP A 97 0.82 2.49 -27.20
N GLY A 98 1.75 3.24 -26.57
CA GLY A 98 1.61 4.67 -26.26
C GLY A 98 0.91 4.98 -24.95
N SER A 99 0.33 3.99 -24.27
CA SER A 99 -0.23 4.17 -22.92
C SER A 99 0.88 4.43 -21.89
N ARG A 100 0.49 5.00 -20.74
CA ARG A 100 1.42 5.26 -19.63
C ARG A 100 1.04 4.42 -18.42
N CYS A 101 2.05 4.02 -17.66
CA CYS A 101 1.89 3.27 -16.43
C CYS A 101 2.94 3.66 -15.40
N LEU A 102 2.82 3.07 -14.22
CA LEU A 102 3.78 3.24 -13.13
C LEU A 102 4.88 2.18 -13.26
N ARG A 103 6.13 2.58 -13.01
CA ARG A 103 7.30 1.70 -13.06
C ARG A 103 8.17 1.86 -11.83
N PHE A 104 8.71 0.75 -11.35
CA PHE A 104 9.83 0.70 -10.42
C PHE A 104 11.07 0.22 -11.18
N ASP A 105 12.18 0.92 -11.01
CA ASP A 105 13.47 0.58 -11.61
C ASP A 105 14.53 0.56 -10.51
N PRO A 106 15.17 -0.58 -10.20
CA PRO A 106 16.15 -0.69 -9.12
C PRO A 106 17.38 0.20 -9.34
N VAL A 107 17.77 0.47 -10.60
CA VAL A 107 18.90 1.37 -10.93
C VAL A 107 18.55 2.81 -10.57
N GLN A 108 17.36 3.26 -10.95
CA GLN A 108 16.89 4.60 -10.59
C GLN A 108 16.69 4.72 -9.07
N PHE A 109 16.17 3.69 -8.43
CA PHE A 109 15.99 3.70 -6.98
C PHE A 109 17.34 3.71 -6.24
N ALA A 110 18.35 2.97 -6.72
CA ALA A 110 19.73 3.08 -6.24
C ALA A 110 20.29 4.51 -6.35
N ALA A 111 20.06 5.15 -7.51
CA ALA A 111 20.48 6.54 -7.69
C ALA A 111 19.80 7.50 -6.71
N PHE A 112 18.51 7.29 -6.40
CA PHE A 112 17.79 8.05 -5.38
C PHE A 112 18.39 7.84 -3.99
N GLU A 113 18.57 6.57 -3.56
CA GLU A 113 19.08 6.26 -2.22
C GLU A 113 20.51 6.77 -1.99
N ILE A 114 21.37 6.63 -2.99
CA ILE A 114 22.81 6.93 -2.86
C ILE A 114 23.08 8.43 -3.05
N TYR A 115 22.56 9.05 -4.11
CA TYR A 115 22.96 10.40 -4.49
C TYR A 115 22.02 11.50 -3.98
N LEU A 116 20.70 11.22 -3.88
CA LEU A 116 19.74 12.20 -3.38
C LEU A 116 19.49 12.02 -1.89
N LEU A 117 19.04 10.86 -1.47
CA LEU A 117 18.75 10.55 -0.06
C LEU A 117 20.04 10.45 0.77
N LYS A 118 21.15 10.01 0.17
CA LYS A 118 22.44 9.79 0.82
C LYS A 118 22.34 8.88 2.02
N ARG A 119 21.58 7.78 1.86
CA ARG A 119 21.39 6.78 2.92
C ARG A 119 22.71 6.05 3.15
N GLU A 120 23.17 6.03 4.39
CA GLU A 120 24.38 5.32 4.77
C GLU A 120 24.24 3.82 4.50
N GLY A 121 25.26 3.25 3.84
CA GLY A 121 25.31 1.83 3.50
C GLY A 121 24.34 1.39 2.41
N ALA A 122 23.70 2.32 1.68
CA ALA A 122 22.77 1.98 0.59
C ALA A 122 23.42 1.10 -0.47
N GLU A 123 24.69 1.30 -0.75
CA GLU A 123 25.47 0.58 -1.77
C GLU A 123 25.48 -0.93 -1.55
N LYS A 124 25.37 -1.37 -0.28
CA LYS A 124 25.36 -2.80 0.08
C LYS A 124 24.13 -3.57 -0.43
N ASN A 125 23.08 -2.84 -0.81
CA ASN A 125 21.83 -3.43 -1.29
C ASN A 125 21.81 -3.66 -2.81
N TYR A 126 22.86 -3.26 -3.51
CA TYR A 126 22.92 -3.26 -4.97
C TYR A 126 24.13 -4.02 -5.50
N THR A 127 23.97 -4.63 -6.67
CA THR A 127 25.10 -5.23 -7.39
C THR A 127 26.00 -4.15 -7.97
N GLN A 128 27.27 -4.48 -8.25
CA GLN A 128 28.22 -3.55 -8.86
C GLN A 128 27.70 -2.97 -10.18
N ALA A 129 27.06 -3.80 -11.02
CA ALA A 129 26.47 -3.35 -12.27
C ALA A 129 25.33 -2.34 -12.06
N GLN A 130 24.51 -2.52 -11.03
CA GLN A 130 23.46 -1.55 -10.67
C GLN A 130 24.04 -0.26 -10.15
N LEU A 131 25.13 -0.29 -9.37
CA LEU A 131 25.82 0.91 -8.88
C LEU A 131 26.38 1.74 -10.02
N GLU A 132 27.10 1.12 -10.97
CA GLU A 132 27.64 1.79 -12.14
C GLU A 132 26.54 2.37 -13.04
N ALA A 133 25.45 1.67 -13.20
CA ALA A 133 24.30 2.16 -13.97
C ALA A 133 23.58 3.31 -13.26
N ALA A 134 23.47 3.26 -11.93
CA ALA A 134 22.87 4.31 -11.10
C ALA A 134 23.69 5.61 -11.15
N GLU A 135 25.03 5.51 -11.11
CA GLU A 135 25.91 6.66 -11.27
C GLU A 135 25.69 7.33 -12.62
N LYS A 136 25.79 6.57 -13.71
CA LYS A 136 25.54 7.08 -15.08
C LYS A 136 24.17 7.71 -15.23
N PHE A 137 23.15 7.08 -14.67
CA PHE A 137 21.80 7.63 -14.67
C PHE A 137 21.76 8.98 -13.95
N PHE A 138 22.31 9.07 -12.74
CA PHE A 138 22.31 10.29 -11.96
C PHE A 138 23.10 11.42 -12.62
N GLU A 139 24.24 11.13 -13.23
CA GLU A 139 25.05 12.08 -14.00
C GLU A 139 24.32 12.63 -15.23
N SER A 140 23.43 11.82 -15.84
CA SER A 140 22.60 12.26 -16.98
C SER A 140 21.51 13.26 -16.62
N LEU A 141 21.21 13.44 -15.34
CA LEU A 141 20.19 14.35 -14.85
C LEU A 141 20.79 15.76 -14.61
N ASP A 142 20.22 16.77 -15.24
CA ASP A 142 20.45 18.17 -14.88
C ASP A 142 19.69 18.55 -13.58
N GLY A 143 19.87 19.79 -13.11
CA GLY A 143 19.30 20.23 -11.83
C GLY A 143 17.78 20.13 -11.75
N ASP A 144 17.07 20.46 -12.82
CA ASP A 144 15.59 20.40 -12.84
C ASP A 144 15.09 18.96 -12.93
N LYS A 145 15.75 18.11 -13.72
CA LYS A 145 15.46 16.69 -13.79
C LYS A 145 15.74 15.97 -12.46
N ARG A 146 16.80 16.36 -11.73
CA ARG A 146 17.07 15.82 -10.38
C ARG A 146 15.94 16.13 -9.42
N LYS A 147 15.43 17.36 -9.41
CA LYS A 147 14.28 17.74 -8.58
C LYS A 147 13.02 16.99 -8.98
N ALA A 148 12.73 16.90 -10.27
CA ALA A 148 11.58 16.16 -10.78
C ALA A 148 11.67 14.66 -10.40
N PHE A 149 12.86 14.07 -10.49
CA PHE A 149 13.14 12.70 -10.11
C PHE A 149 12.96 12.48 -8.59
N GLU A 150 13.50 13.36 -7.75
CA GLU A 150 13.27 13.35 -6.30
C GLU A 150 11.78 13.36 -5.98
N ARG A 151 11.04 14.31 -6.57
CA ARG A 151 9.59 14.45 -6.35
C ARG A 151 8.82 13.22 -6.86
N SER A 152 9.22 12.61 -7.97
CA SER A 152 8.55 11.41 -8.49
C SER A 152 8.58 10.22 -7.53
N ILE A 153 9.53 10.17 -6.60
CA ILE A 153 9.63 9.11 -5.59
C ILE A 153 8.96 9.53 -4.28
N ILE A 154 9.14 10.78 -3.85
CA ILE A 154 8.61 11.25 -2.56
C ILE A 154 7.10 11.53 -2.63
N ASP A 155 6.60 12.03 -3.76
CA ASP A 155 5.20 12.43 -3.93
C ASP A 155 4.32 11.35 -4.56
N VAL A 156 4.82 10.13 -4.70
CA VAL A 156 4.13 9.05 -5.45
C VAL A 156 2.73 8.80 -4.95
N PHE A 157 2.44 9.05 -3.67
CA PHE A 157 1.22 8.57 -3.09
C PHE A 157 0.24 9.66 -2.64
N PRO A 158 -1.04 9.58 -3.07
CA PRO A 158 -2.10 10.36 -2.47
C PRO A 158 -2.30 9.88 -1.02
N GLY A 159 -1.95 10.71 -0.06
CA GLY A 159 -1.94 10.36 1.36
C GLY A 159 -0.56 10.36 1.99
N CYS A 160 0.50 10.35 1.22
CA CYS A 160 1.78 10.84 1.70
C CYS A 160 1.60 12.25 2.24
N LYS A 161 2.24 12.53 3.36
CA LYS A 161 2.33 13.87 3.95
C LYS A 161 2.68 14.84 2.83
N MET A 162 1.67 15.54 2.31
CA MET A 162 1.89 16.50 1.21
C MET A 162 2.99 17.48 1.63
N GLY A 163 3.99 17.66 0.77
CA GLY A 163 5.11 18.57 1.04
C GLY A 163 6.26 17.98 1.85
N LEU A 164 6.42 16.65 1.92
CA LEU A 164 7.64 16.05 2.45
C LEU A 164 8.85 16.48 1.62
N GLU A 165 9.88 16.94 2.33
CA GLU A 165 11.19 17.17 1.74
C GLU A 165 12.11 15.97 2.02
N ILE A 166 13.14 15.79 1.19
CA ILE A 166 14.11 14.69 1.36
C ILE A 166 14.77 14.68 2.74
N GLY A 167 14.92 15.86 3.35
CA GLY A 167 15.41 16.03 4.73
C GLY A 167 14.47 15.40 5.76
N ASP A 168 13.16 15.43 5.53
CA ASP A 168 12.18 14.82 6.44
C ASP A 168 12.17 13.30 6.29
N VAL A 169 12.34 12.79 5.06
CA VAL A 169 12.54 11.34 4.83
C VAL A 169 13.76 10.84 5.61
N ARG A 170 14.89 11.56 5.58
CA ARG A 170 16.09 11.21 6.37
C ARG A 170 15.80 11.17 7.88
N LYS A 171 15.10 12.18 8.40
CA LYS A 171 14.73 12.23 9.83
C LYS A 171 13.82 11.07 10.23
N MET A 172 12.89 10.70 9.35
CA MET A 172 12.01 9.55 9.59
C MET A 172 12.79 8.24 9.56
N LEU A 173 13.67 8.04 8.56
CA LEU A 173 14.53 6.85 8.48
C LEU A 173 15.37 6.66 9.76
N ALA A 174 15.97 7.74 10.28
CA ALA A 174 16.77 7.69 11.50
C ALA A 174 15.98 7.21 12.73
N LYS A 175 14.66 7.37 12.77
CA LYS A 175 13.81 6.87 13.85
C LYS A 175 13.65 5.34 13.82
N TYR A 176 13.91 4.71 12.68
CA TYR A 176 13.82 3.26 12.51
C TYR A 176 15.12 2.51 12.83
N ASP A 177 16.13 3.21 13.33
CA ASP A 177 17.35 2.54 13.79
C ASP A 177 17.03 1.49 14.87
N GLY A 178 17.53 0.26 14.69
CA GLY A 178 17.23 -0.88 15.55
C GLY A 178 15.80 -1.45 15.42
N ILE A 179 15.04 -1.07 14.40
CA ILE A 179 13.74 -1.70 14.06
C ILE A 179 13.93 -2.68 12.91
N ASP A 180 14.11 -3.94 13.25
CA ASP A 180 14.15 -5.05 12.29
C ASP A 180 12.72 -5.58 11.97
N ALA A 181 12.66 -6.57 11.07
CA ALA A 181 11.39 -7.18 10.67
C ALA A 181 10.65 -7.84 11.84
N ALA A 182 11.35 -8.48 12.77
CA ALA A 182 10.73 -9.14 13.91
C ALA A 182 10.09 -8.13 14.86
N LYS A 183 10.79 -7.03 15.12
CA LYS A 183 10.28 -5.94 15.95
C LYS A 183 9.11 -5.24 15.29
N LEU A 184 9.18 -4.97 13.98
CA LEU A 184 8.08 -4.35 13.24
C LEU A 184 6.84 -5.26 13.20
N LYS A 185 7.00 -6.58 13.02
CA LYS A 185 5.90 -7.57 13.14
C LYS A 185 5.29 -7.57 14.53
N THR A 186 6.12 -7.45 15.58
CA THR A 186 5.64 -7.32 16.96
C THR A 186 4.80 -6.03 17.13
N HIS A 187 5.24 -4.91 16.57
CA HIS A 187 4.50 -3.65 16.63
C HIS A 187 3.16 -3.72 15.88
N LEU A 188 3.14 -4.38 14.71
CA LEU A 188 1.90 -4.66 13.98
C LEU A 188 0.94 -5.51 14.83
N LYS A 189 1.43 -6.60 15.43
CA LYS A 189 0.61 -7.43 16.30
C LYS A 189 -0.01 -6.63 17.43
N LEU A 190 0.78 -5.83 18.15
CA LEU A 190 0.31 -5.01 19.26
C LEU A 190 -0.70 -3.94 18.81
N PHE A 191 -0.54 -3.37 17.61
CA PHE A 191 -1.55 -2.48 17.02
C PHE A 191 -2.85 -3.23 16.75
N LEU A 192 -2.77 -4.42 16.16
CA LEU A 192 -3.94 -5.24 15.87
C LEU A 192 -4.66 -5.71 17.13
N ASP A 193 -3.93 -6.10 18.18
CA ASP A 193 -4.52 -6.47 19.48
C ASP A 193 -5.39 -5.35 20.07
N GLU A 194 -5.06 -4.09 19.80
CA GLU A 194 -5.78 -2.93 20.28
C GLU A 194 -6.98 -2.56 19.41
N VAL A 195 -6.87 -2.63 18.09
CA VAL A 195 -7.91 -2.09 17.19
C VAL A 195 -8.94 -3.13 16.74
N LEU A 196 -8.55 -4.42 16.67
CA LEU A 196 -9.46 -5.47 16.20
C LEU A 196 -10.67 -5.72 17.10
N PRO A 197 -10.56 -5.67 18.45
CA PRO A 197 -11.75 -5.76 19.30
C PRO A 197 -12.80 -4.69 18.97
N VAL A 198 -12.36 -3.48 18.66
CA VAL A 198 -13.27 -2.40 18.25
C VAL A 198 -13.87 -2.68 16.87
N ALA A 199 -13.05 -3.16 15.92
CA ALA A 199 -13.56 -3.53 14.61
C ALA A 199 -14.62 -4.65 14.70
N GLU A 200 -14.39 -5.66 15.54
CA GLU A 200 -15.36 -6.76 15.79
C GLU A 200 -16.66 -6.24 16.40
N GLU A 201 -16.57 -5.37 17.41
CA GLU A 201 -17.74 -4.77 18.09
C GLU A 201 -18.69 -4.10 17.07
N PHE A 202 -18.13 -3.41 16.08
CA PHE A 202 -18.91 -2.69 15.07
C PHE A 202 -19.12 -3.47 13.75
N GLY A 203 -18.65 -4.73 13.69
CA GLY A 203 -18.74 -5.57 12.50
C GLY A 203 -17.97 -5.00 11.32
N SER A 204 -16.85 -4.31 11.60
CA SER A 204 -15.93 -3.78 10.61
C SER A 204 -14.79 -4.76 10.34
N VAL A 205 -14.19 -4.70 9.17
CA VAL A 205 -12.99 -5.47 8.80
C VAL A 205 -11.81 -4.55 8.58
N MET A 206 -10.65 -4.99 9.08
CA MET A 206 -9.37 -4.34 8.92
C MET A 206 -8.56 -5.14 7.90
N ALA A 207 -8.44 -4.61 6.68
CA ALA A 207 -7.78 -5.29 5.58
C ALA A 207 -6.39 -4.71 5.33
N ILE A 208 -5.34 -5.46 5.69
CA ILE A 208 -3.98 -5.02 5.39
C ILE A 208 -3.74 -5.02 3.88
N HIS A 209 -3.24 -3.92 3.35
CA HIS A 209 -2.73 -3.88 1.99
C HIS A 209 -1.31 -4.46 1.97
N PRO A 210 -0.97 -5.37 1.03
CA PRO A 210 0.39 -5.86 0.87
C PRO A 210 1.38 -4.74 0.61
N ASP A 211 2.62 -4.94 1.03
CA ASP A 211 3.70 -4.00 0.74
C ASP A 211 3.87 -3.79 -0.76
N ASP A 212 4.16 -2.56 -1.17
CA ASP A 212 4.37 -2.21 -2.57
C ASP A 212 5.55 -1.23 -2.74
N PRO A 213 6.72 -1.72 -3.13
CA PRO A 213 7.02 -3.09 -3.57
C PRO A 213 7.07 -4.10 -2.41
N PRO A 214 6.89 -5.43 -2.70
CA PRO A 214 6.87 -6.49 -1.71
C PRO A 214 8.29 -7.02 -1.39
N PHE A 215 9.20 -6.11 -1.14
CA PHE A 215 10.57 -6.37 -0.71
C PHE A 215 11.14 -5.15 0.01
N ASP A 216 12.19 -5.35 0.80
CA ASP A 216 12.82 -4.31 1.60
C ASP A 216 13.29 -3.13 0.75
N VAL A 217 13.03 -1.92 1.20
CA VAL A 217 13.40 -0.67 0.55
C VAL A 217 13.86 0.35 1.59
N LEU A 218 14.72 1.27 1.20
CA LEU A 218 15.28 2.29 2.11
C LEU A 218 16.04 1.69 3.30
N GLY A 219 16.47 0.44 3.22
CA GLY A 219 17.06 -0.30 4.35
C GLY A 219 16.05 -0.71 5.42
N LEU A 220 14.74 -0.57 5.16
CA LEU A 220 13.66 -0.88 6.09
C LEU A 220 12.95 -2.18 5.69
N PRO A 221 12.53 -2.99 6.67
CA PRO A 221 11.82 -4.23 6.39
C PRO A 221 10.41 -3.97 5.84
N ARG A 222 9.96 -4.86 4.96
CA ARG A 222 8.59 -5.00 4.50
C ARG A 222 8.02 -6.30 5.06
N ILE A 223 6.94 -6.23 5.84
CA ILE A 223 6.44 -7.33 6.68
C ILE A 223 5.09 -7.89 6.26
N ALA A 224 4.53 -7.39 5.16
CA ALA A 224 3.31 -7.88 4.51
C ALA A 224 3.60 -8.16 3.03
N SER A 225 4.69 -8.87 2.73
CA SER A 225 5.25 -9.04 1.39
C SER A 225 5.14 -10.46 0.86
N ARG A 226 5.15 -11.46 1.76
CA ARG A 226 5.22 -12.88 1.42
C ARG A 226 4.05 -13.65 1.99
N PHE A 227 3.74 -14.79 1.40
CA PHE A 227 2.71 -15.68 1.94
C PHE A 227 2.90 -16.00 3.42
N SER A 228 4.13 -16.28 3.84
CA SER A 228 4.47 -16.55 5.25
C SER A 228 4.14 -15.39 6.19
N ASP A 229 4.31 -14.14 5.74
CA ASP A 229 4.01 -12.97 6.57
C ASP A 229 2.52 -12.91 6.93
N PHE A 230 1.64 -13.19 5.97
CA PHE A 230 0.21 -13.24 6.21
C PHE A 230 -0.19 -14.42 7.09
N GLN A 231 0.45 -15.59 6.91
CA GLN A 231 0.20 -16.74 7.78
C GLN A 231 0.57 -16.42 9.23
N GLU A 232 1.75 -15.84 9.46
CA GLU A 232 2.20 -15.41 10.79
C GLU A 232 1.26 -14.39 11.42
N MET A 233 0.85 -13.37 10.65
CA MET A 233 -0.06 -12.32 11.11
C MET A 233 -1.43 -12.88 11.52
N PHE A 234 -2.03 -13.75 10.71
CA PHE A 234 -3.33 -14.35 11.01
C PHE A 234 -3.25 -15.39 12.14
N ALA A 235 -2.13 -16.08 12.29
CA ALA A 235 -1.89 -16.97 13.44
C ALA A 235 -1.70 -16.18 14.74
N ALA A 236 -0.99 -15.04 14.68
CA ALA A 236 -0.76 -14.18 15.83
C ALA A 236 -2.03 -13.46 16.31
N ASN A 237 -2.96 -13.20 15.40
CA ASN A 237 -4.25 -12.60 15.71
C ASN A 237 -5.35 -13.22 14.83
N PRO A 238 -6.07 -14.26 15.34
CA PRO A 238 -7.02 -15.05 14.57
C PRO A 238 -8.39 -14.38 14.37
N SER A 239 -8.58 -13.15 14.84
CA SER A 239 -9.82 -12.38 14.67
C SER A 239 -10.34 -12.45 13.23
N ARG A 240 -11.66 -12.57 13.06
CA ARG A 240 -12.28 -12.51 11.72
C ARG A 240 -12.25 -11.12 11.10
N SER A 241 -12.10 -10.09 11.91
CA SER A 241 -11.88 -8.71 11.45
C SER A 241 -10.46 -8.46 10.94
N ASN A 242 -9.50 -9.36 11.19
CA ASN A 242 -8.15 -9.32 10.66
C ASN A 242 -8.13 -9.97 9.26
N THR A 243 -8.04 -9.18 8.22
CA THR A 243 -8.24 -9.59 6.82
C THR A 243 -7.15 -9.01 5.90
N ILE A 244 -7.19 -9.37 4.66
CA ILE A 244 -6.27 -8.86 3.62
C ILE A 244 -7.05 -8.15 2.52
N CYS A 245 -6.52 -7.01 2.06
CA CYS A 245 -6.79 -6.46 0.74
C CYS A 245 -5.88 -7.18 -0.26
N PHE A 246 -6.37 -8.20 -0.94
CA PHE A 246 -5.55 -9.02 -1.83
C PHE A 246 -5.21 -8.25 -3.11
N CYS A 247 -4.09 -7.52 -3.08
CA CYS A 247 -3.62 -6.74 -4.22
C CYS A 247 -2.71 -7.59 -5.11
N THR A 248 -3.25 -8.08 -6.22
CA THR A 248 -2.48 -8.93 -7.14
C THR A 248 -1.31 -8.20 -7.77
N GLY A 249 -1.42 -6.89 -8.00
CA GLY A 249 -0.33 -6.09 -8.57
C GLY A 249 0.85 -5.90 -7.62
N SER A 250 0.58 -5.62 -6.33
CA SER A 250 1.65 -5.50 -5.34
C SER A 250 2.34 -6.84 -5.10
N LEU A 251 1.56 -7.89 -4.83
CA LEU A 251 2.10 -9.22 -4.57
C LEU A 251 2.89 -9.80 -5.76
N SER A 252 2.42 -9.61 -7.01
CA SER A 252 3.09 -10.14 -8.20
C SER A 252 4.37 -9.41 -8.59
N ALA A 253 4.65 -8.23 -8.03
CA ALA A 253 5.95 -7.58 -8.16
C ALA A 253 7.07 -8.34 -7.42
N GLY A 254 6.72 -9.22 -6.49
CA GLY A 254 7.64 -10.14 -5.81
C GLY A 254 7.66 -11.52 -6.47
N LEU A 255 8.74 -11.86 -7.18
CA LEU A 255 8.90 -13.16 -7.85
C LEU A 255 8.84 -14.38 -6.90
N HIS A 256 8.88 -14.16 -5.60
CA HIS A 256 8.77 -15.19 -4.57
C HIS A 256 7.31 -15.56 -4.25
N ASN A 257 6.33 -14.86 -4.83
CA ASN A 257 4.90 -15.07 -4.57
C ASN A 257 4.24 -15.87 -5.72
N ASP A 258 3.63 -16.98 -5.37
CA ASP A 258 2.70 -17.72 -6.23
C ASP A 258 1.28 -17.18 -5.95
N ILE A 259 0.80 -16.27 -6.79
CA ILE A 259 -0.47 -15.58 -6.59
C ILE A 259 -1.67 -16.55 -6.58
N PRO A 260 -1.78 -17.55 -7.48
CA PRO A 260 -2.80 -18.60 -7.40
C PRO A 260 -2.81 -19.34 -6.07
N GLN A 261 -1.65 -19.81 -5.63
CA GLN A 261 -1.51 -20.54 -4.37
C GLN A 261 -1.90 -19.66 -3.17
N MET A 262 -1.47 -18.39 -3.18
CA MET A 262 -1.83 -17.45 -2.11
C MET A 262 -3.32 -17.17 -2.07
N LEU A 263 -3.97 -17.02 -3.23
CA LEU A 263 -5.41 -16.80 -3.33
C LEU A 263 -6.18 -17.98 -2.73
N ASP A 264 -5.84 -19.21 -3.11
CA ASP A 264 -6.49 -20.42 -2.60
C ASP A 264 -6.29 -20.56 -1.09
N ALA A 265 -5.07 -20.30 -0.59
CA ALA A 265 -4.73 -20.48 0.81
C ALA A 265 -5.29 -19.39 1.73
N LEU A 266 -5.40 -18.15 1.24
CA LEU A 266 -5.87 -16.99 2.02
C LEU A 266 -7.35 -16.66 1.80
N ARG A 267 -8.10 -17.42 0.99
CA ARG A 267 -9.46 -17.12 0.56
C ARG A 267 -10.41 -16.72 1.69
N GLU A 268 -10.30 -17.35 2.87
CA GLU A 268 -11.15 -17.06 4.04
C GLU A 268 -10.82 -15.71 4.71
N ARG A 269 -9.69 -15.10 4.32
CA ARG A 269 -9.19 -13.82 4.82
C ARG A 269 -9.27 -12.69 3.80
N ILE A 270 -9.64 -12.98 2.54
CA ILE A 270 -9.76 -11.99 1.49
C ILE A 270 -11.15 -11.35 1.55
N TYR A 271 -11.20 -10.08 1.94
CA TYR A 271 -12.43 -9.29 1.94
C TYR A 271 -12.46 -8.24 0.84
N ILE A 272 -11.29 -7.78 0.42
CA ILE A 272 -11.10 -6.77 -0.60
C ILE A 272 -10.06 -7.30 -1.58
N ALA A 273 -10.27 -7.08 -2.87
CA ALA A 273 -9.31 -7.44 -3.91
C ALA A 273 -8.98 -6.24 -4.80
N HIS A 274 -7.68 -5.99 -5.01
CA HIS A 274 -7.19 -5.08 -6.03
C HIS A 274 -6.66 -5.89 -7.20
N LEU A 275 -7.41 -5.89 -8.29
CA LEU A 275 -7.06 -6.63 -9.49
C LEU A 275 -6.19 -5.74 -10.39
N ARG A 276 -4.89 -5.82 -10.20
CA ARG A 276 -3.86 -5.17 -11.02
C ARG A 276 -2.94 -6.22 -11.61
N SER A 277 -2.22 -5.88 -12.67
CA SER A 277 -1.27 -6.75 -13.33
C SER A 277 0.10 -6.10 -13.39
N THR A 278 1.13 -6.84 -13.04
CA THR A 278 2.51 -6.35 -13.01
C THR A 278 3.40 -7.22 -13.88
N GLN A 279 4.20 -6.61 -14.74
CA GLN A 279 5.28 -7.25 -15.47
C GLN A 279 6.56 -7.04 -14.71
N VAL A 280 7.20 -8.13 -14.29
CA VAL A 280 8.55 -8.11 -13.71
C VAL A 280 9.56 -8.50 -14.75
N ASN A 281 10.65 -7.76 -14.85
CA ASN A 281 11.77 -8.00 -15.78
C ASN A 281 12.93 -8.70 -15.06
N LEU A 282 13.86 -9.27 -15.82
CA LEU A 282 15.02 -9.98 -15.28
C LEU A 282 15.99 -9.09 -14.47
N ASP A 283 15.98 -7.79 -14.71
CA ASP A 283 16.77 -6.80 -13.97
C ASP A 283 16.15 -6.37 -12.64
N GLY A 284 14.99 -6.95 -12.29
CA GLY A 284 14.24 -6.60 -11.09
C GLY A 284 13.35 -5.37 -11.24
N SER A 285 13.37 -4.69 -12.40
CA SER A 285 12.41 -3.64 -12.68
C SER A 285 11.02 -4.23 -12.92
N PHE A 286 9.98 -3.48 -12.58
CA PHE A 286 8.62 -3.88 -12.89
C PHE A 286 7.76 -2.67 -13.26
N TYR A 287 6.70 -2.93 -14.02
CA TYR A 287 5.73 -1.91 -14.43
C TYR A 287 4.32 -2.50 -14.49
N GLU A 288 3.33 -1.64 -14.40
CA GLU A 288 1.93 -2.07 -14.49
C GLU A 288 1.52 -2.38 -15.93
N ARG A 289 0.82 -3.49 -16.10
CA ARG A 289 0.28 -3.95 -17.39
C ARG A 289 -1.22 -3.69 -17.46
N LYS A 290 -1.78 -3.84 -18.66
CA LYS A 290 -3.23 -3.88 -18.83
C LYS A 290 -3.82 -5.04 -18.05
N THR A 291 -4.91 -4.79 -17.33
CA THR A 291 -5.57 -5.79 -16.49
C THR A 291 -6.11 -6.96 -17.32
N ASP A 292 -6.48 -6.74 -18.60
CA ASP A 292 -6.95 -7.80 -19.49
C ASP A 292 -5.91 -8.91 -19.73
N ASP A 293 -4.62 -8.57 -19.71
CA ASP A 293 -3.53 -9.54 -19.88
C ASP A 293 -3.39 -10.51 -18.69
N PHE A 294 -3.83 -10.10 -17.52
CA PHE A 294 -3.78 -10.89 -16.29
C PHE A 294 -4.99 -11.82 -16.16
N LEU A 295 -6.18 -11.33 -16.55
CA LEU A 295 -7.43 -12.06 -16.42
C LEU A 295 -7.50 -13.29 -17.32
N LEU A 296 -6.70 -13.34 -18.39
CA LEU A 296 -6.68 -14.46 -19.34
C LEU A 296 -6.07 -15.76 -18.79
N GLY A 297 -5.38 -15.71 -17.64
CA GLY A 297 -4.75 -16.88 -17.00
C GLY A 297 -5.31 -17.25 -15.62
N TYR A 298 -6.25 -16.48 -15.10
CA TYR A 298 -6.71 -16.60 -13.72
C TYR A 298 -8.14 -17.13 -13.63
N ASP A 299 -8.33 -18.27 -12.95
CA ASP A 299 -9.66 -18.83 -12.67
C ASP A 299 -10.25 -18.23 -11.37
N TYR A 300 -10.90 -17.10 -11.49
CA TYR A 300 -11.61 -16.44 -10.38
C TYR A 300 -12.86 -17.21 -9.91
N SER A 301 -13.23 -18.32 -10.55
CA SER A 301 -14.34 -19.16 -10.12
C SER A 301 -14.10 -19.80 -8.75
N ARG A 302 -12.83 -19.84 -8.33
CA ARG A 302 -12.37 -20.38 -7.04
C ARG A 302 -12.54 -19.45 -5.85
N VAL A 303 -12.89 -18.19 -6.07
CA VAL A 303 -13.21 -17.26 -4.98
C VAL A 303 -14.56 -17.70 -4.36
N PRO A 304 -14.68 -17.83 -3.02
CA PRO A 304 -15.89 -18.34 -2.37
C PRO A 304 -17.15 -17.54 -2.72
N GLU A 305 -18.28 -18.24 -2.92
CA GLU A 305 -19.56 -17.59 -3.29
C GLU A 305 -20.12 -16.64 -2.22
N ALA A 306 -19.74 -16.86 -0.98
CA ALA A 306 -20.12 -16.04 0.16
C ALA A 306 -19.25 -14.80 0.33
N SER A 307 -18.12 -14.69 -0.42
CA SER A 307 -17.32 -13.47 -0.37
C SER A 307 -18.06 -12.36 -1.11
N TRP A 308 -17.99 -11.15 -0.58
CA TRP A 308 -18.48 -9.91 -1.21
C TRP A 308 -18.01 -9.81 -2.68
N GLU A 309 -16.86 -10.34 -3.01
CA GLU A 309 -16.25 -10.43 -4.32
C GLU A 309 -17.06 -11.21 -5.34
N LYS A 310 -17.64 -12.38 -4.99
CA LYS A 310 -18.45 -13.14 -5.96
C LYS A 310 -19.75 -12.41 -6.26
N GLN A 311 -20.26 -11.64 -5.31
CA GLN A 311 -21.40 -10.77 -5.52
C GLN A 311 -21.01 -9.54 -6.37
N GLN A 312 -19.82 -9.01 -6.16
CA GLN A 312 -19.25 -7.94 -7.01
C GLN A 312 -18.79 -8.49 -8.38
N MET A 313 -18.20 -9.69 -8.48
CA MET A 313 -17.83 -10.29 -9.75
C MET A 313 -19.06 -10.70 -10.59
N LYS A 314 -20.16 -11.14 -10.00
CA LYS A 314 -21.45 -11.24 -10.71
C LYS A 314 -21.91 -9.89 -11.25
N ASN A 315 -21.55 -8.80 -10.57
CA ASN A 315 -21.80 -7.42 -11.02
C ASN A 315 -20.74 -6.91 -12.01
N ILE A 316 -19.48 -7.37 -11.91
CA ILE A 316 -18.37 -7.06 -12.83
C ILE A 316 -18.49 -7.81 -14.15
N GLY A 317 -18.94 -9.06 -14.15
CA GLY A 317 -19.31 -9.79 -15.38
C GLY A 317 -20.42 -9.11 -16.18
N ARG A 318 -21.09 -8.12 -15.58
CA ARG A 318 -22.05 -7.21 -16.24
C ARG A 318 -21.57 -5.76 -16.35
N LYS A 319 -20.52 -5.33 -15.61
CA LYS A 319 -20.01 -3.94 -15.63
C LYS A 319 -18.53 -3.93 -15.19
N ARG A 320 -17.65 -3.59 -16.10
CA ARG A 320 -16.22 -3.35 -15.83
C ARG A 320 -16.05 -2.36 -14.68
N ALA A 321 -15.56 -2.83 -13.53
CA ALA A 321 -15.12 -1.97 -12.44
C ALA A 321 -13.61 -2.12 -12.31
N LEU A 322 -12.91 -1.18 -12.89
CA LEU A 322 -11.48 -0.96 -12.73
C LEU A 322 -11.30 0.07 -11.63
N CYS A 323 -10.60 -0.26 -10.56
CA CYS A 323 -9.90 0.72 -9.77
C CYS A 323 -8.66 1.16 -10.56
N ALA A 324 -8.87 1.92 -11.64
CA ALA A 324 -7.81 2.64 -12.29
C ALA A 324 -7.69 3.97 -11.56
N ILE A 325 -6.55 4.23 -10.93
CA ILE A 325 -6.16 5.57 -10.52
C ILE A 325 -5.99 6.34 -11.82
N PRO A 326 -6.81 7.37 -12.10
CA PRO A 326 -6.63 8.15 -13.32
C PRO A 326 -5.31 8.91 -13.23
N PRO A 327 -4.53 8.98 -14.30
CA PRO A 327 -3.42 9.92 -14.37
C PRO A 327 -4.01 11.34 -14.28
N ARG A 328 -3.38 12.18 -13.46
CA ARG A 328 -3.59 13.63 -13.44
C ARG A 328 -3.01 14.28 -14.68
#